data_b416896ae3422ff5add1583b0b73e5e8
#
_entry.id   b416896ae3422ff5add1583b0b73e5e8
#
_cell.length_a   1.000
_cell.length_b   1.000
_cell.length_c   1.000
_cell.angle_alpha   90.00
_cell.angle_beta   90.00
_cell.angle_gamma   90.00
#
_symmetry.space_group_name_H-M   'P 1'
#
loop_
_entity.id
_entity.type
_entity.pdbx_description
1 polymer ?
#
loop_
_entity_poly.entity_id
_entity_poly.type
_entity_poly.pdbx_seq_one_letter_code
_entity_poly.pdbx_strand_id
1 'polypeptide(L)'
;MKIKILFENKRISNAFFLGWGVSYLIEDRILFDTGEERGCLLGNMSAMGVAMNDIKTVVISHEHFDHTGGLWEVLRNNPGLNLYICRDSSRGFKDKARSYRCNVVEVGASFIPIADSIYTTGQMEMMHGFGRIVEQSLVLDTDNGLTIVTGCAHPGIINIVERV
;
A
#
# COMPACT_ATOMS: atom_id res chain seq x y z
N MET A 1 -0.44 -15.35 -10.18
CA MET A 1 -0.32 -13.95 -9.72
C MET A 1 1.11 -13.69 -9.24
N LYS A 2 1.67 -12.50 -9.51
CA LYS A 2 3.08 -12.16 -9.22
C LYS A 2 3.16 -11.06 -8.17
N ILE A 3 4.00 -11.24 -7.14
CA ILE A 3 4.29 -10.24 -6.12
C ILE A 3 5.81 -10.03 -6.08
N LYS A 4 6.25 -8.78 -6.14
CA LYS A 4 7.64 -8.37 -5.88
C LYS A 4 7.69 -7.59 -4.58
N ILE A 5 8.63 -7.91 -3.70
CA ILE A 5 8.93 -7.11 -2.51
C ILE A 5 9.91 -6.03 -2.94
N LEU A 6 9.46 -4.78 -2.97
CA LEU A 6 10.29 -3.64 -3.38
C LEU A 6 11.04 -3.03 -2.19
N PHE A 7 10.45 -3.11 -0.99
CA PHE A 7 11.02 -2.53 0.21
C PHE A 7 10.61 -3.30 1.45
N GLU A 8 11.54 -3.57 2.34
CA GLU A 8 11.32 -4.17 3.67
C GLU A 8 12.53 -3.96 4.59
N ASN A 9 12.47 -4.43 5.82
CA ASN A 9 13.53 -4.26 6.84
C ASN A 9 14.72 -5.24 6.68
N LYS A 10 14.71 -6.11 5.70
CA LYS A 10 15.81 -7.00 5.34
C LYS A 10 16.09 -6.91 3.86
N ARG A 11 17.35 -7.02 3.46
CA ARG A 11 17.75 -7.03 2.06
C ARG A 11 18.49 -8.32 1.70
N ILE A 12 18.27 -8.80 0.49
CA ILE A 12 18.94 -9.99 -0.05
C ILE A 12 20.34 -9.67 -0.62
N SER A 13 20.63 -8.40 -0.88
CA SER A 13 21.93 -7.93 -1.36
C SER A 13 22.15 -6.46 -1.02
N ASN A 14 23.43 -6.03 -1.08
CA ASN A 14 23.80 -4.62 -0.86
C ASN A 14 23.35 -3.67 -1.98
N ALA A 15 22.79 -4.20 -3.08
CA ALA A 15 22.19 -3.38 -4.14
C ALA A 15 20.84 -2.75 -3.75
N PHE A 16 20.23 -3.21 -2.66
CA PHE A 16 18.93 -2.74 -2.21
C PHE A 16 19.01 -1.91 -0.93
N PHE A 17 18.22 -0.89 -0.85
CA PHE A 17 17.94 -0.15 0.36
C PHE A 17 16.99 -0.95 1.26
N LEU A 18 17.09 -0.76 2.55
CA LEU A 18 16.22 -1.34 3.56
C LEU A 18 15.81 -0.26 4.57
N GLY A 19 14.74 -0.51 5.32
CA GLY A 19 14.23 0.39 6.35
C GLY A 19 12.94 -0.12 6.94
N TRP A 20 12.22 0.74 7.63
CA TRP A 20 10.94 0.40 8.26
C TRP A 20 9.80 0.37 7.25
N GLY A 21 8.79 -0.46 7.55
CA GLY A 21 7.63 -0.64 6.69
C GLY A 21 7.89 -1.56 5.51
N VAL A 22 6.96 -1.53 4.56
CA VAL A 22 6.95 -2.43 3.41
C VAL A 22 6.54 -1.73 2.14
N SER A 23 6.91 -2.31 0.99
CA SER A 23 6.31 -1.99 -0.30
C SER A 23 6.29 -3.23 -1.18
N TYR A 24 5.10 -3.56 -1.68
CA TYR A 24 4.87 -4.70 -2.57
C TYR A 24 4.35 -4.23 -3.91
N LEU A 25 4.89 -4.78 -4.99
CA LEU A 25 4.39 -4.58 -6.34
C LEU A 25 3.66 -5.84 -6.82
N ILE A 26 2.37 -5.70 -7.14
CA ILE A 26 1.50 -6.77 -7.55
C ILE A 26 1.17 -6.60 -9.02
N GLU A 27 1.34 -7.68 -9.81
CA GLU A 27 1.09 -7.71 -11.26
C GLU A 27 1.77 -6.57 -12.01
N ASP A 28 2.99 -6.18 -11.55
CA ASP A 28 3.82 -5.13 -12.13
C ASP A 28 3.13 -3.74 -12.26
N ARG A 29 1.97 -3.52 -11.64
CA ARG A 29 1.16 -2.29 -11.81
C ARG A 29 0.45 -1.76 -10.56
N ILE A 30 0.30 -2.57 -9.52
CA ILE A 30 -0.36 -2.17 -8.26
C ILE A 30 0.69 -2.13 -7.16
N LEU A 31 0.93 -0.97 -6.61
CA LEU A 31 1.83 -0.77 -5.49
C LEU A 31 1.03 -0.78 -4.18
N PHE A 32 1.39 -1.66 -3.26
CA PHE A 32 0.84 -1.70 -1.92
C PHE A 32 1.89 -1.19 -0.94
N ASP A 33 1.61 -0.09 -0.27
CA ASP A 33 2.50 0.69 0.58
C ASP A 33 3.79 1.17 -0.10
N THR A 34 4.54 2.06 0.55
CA THR A 34 5.66 2.76 -0.09
C THR A 34 6.92 2.86 0.78
N GLY A 35 6.97 2.13 1.92
CA GLY A 35 8.08 2.20 2.85
C GLY A 35 8.23 3.56 3.54
N GLU A 36 9.27 3.71 4.35
CA GLU A 36 9.50 4.91 5.19
C GLU A 36 10.14 6.06 4.43
N GLU A 37 10.89 5.80 3.37
CA GLU A 37 11.71 6.82 2.71
C GLU A 37 11.61 6.78 1.19
N ARG A 38 11.29 7.94 0.60
CA ARG A 38 11.07 8.11 -0.84
C ARG A 38 12.23 7.67 -1.73
N GLY A 39 13.46 8.02 -1.37
CA GLY A 39 14.64 7.71 -2.19
C GLY A 39 14.96 6.21 -2.24
N CYS A 40 14.71 5.52 -1.15
CA CYS A 40 14.98 4.09 -1.02
C CYS A 40 14.06 3.24 -1.89
N LEU A 41 12.75 3.52 -1.88
CA LEU A 41 11.80 2.81 -2.74
C LEU A 41 12.15 2.97 -4.22
N LEU A 42 12.41 4.21 -4.68
CA LEU A 42 12.74 4.47 -6.09
C LEU A 42 14.06 3.82 -6.50
N GLY A 43 15.05 3.82 -5.59
CA GLY A 43 16.32 3.12 -5.82
C GLY A 43 16.11 1.62 -6.01
N ASN A 44 15.29 0.99 -5.17
CA ASN A 44 14.96 -0.43 -5.29
C ASN A 44 14.14 -0.73 -6.56
N MET A 45 13.17 0.11 -6.90
CA MET A 45 12.42 0.00 -8.16
C MET A 45 13.36 0.00 -9.37
N SER A 46 14.29 0.96 -9.41
CA SER A 46 15.29 1.06 -10.47
C SER A 46 16.19 -0.18 -10.53
N ALA A 47 16.69 -0.65 -9.40
CA ALA A 47 17.52 -1.85 -9.32
C ALA A 47 16.78 -3.13 -9.77
N MET A 48 15.45 -3.16 -9.62
CA MET A 48 14.60 -4.29 -10.04
C MET A 48 14.00 -4.10 -11.45
N GLY A 49 14.38 -3.06 -12.17
CA GLY A 49 13.86 -2.78 -13.51
C GLY A 49 12.37 -2.43 -13.54
N VAL A 50 11.85 -1.83 -12.46
CA VAL A 50 10.45 -1.40 -12.36
C VAL A 50 10.36 0.06 -12.79
N ALA A 51 9.64 0.33 -13.87
CA ALA A 51 9.41 1.68 -14.33
C ALA A 51 8.26 2.35 -13.57
N MET A 52 8.47 3.59 -13.14
CA MET A 52 7.46 4.37 -12.40
C MET A 52 6.15 4.48 -13.18
N ASN A 53 6.22 4.66 -14.49
CA ASN A 53 5.04 4.82 -15.35
C ASN A 53 4.20 3.53 -15.50
N ASP A 54 4.72 2.38 -15.09
CA ASP A 54 3.97 1.12 -15.09
C ASP A 54 2.99 1.04 -13.91
N ILE A 55 3.26 1.79 -12.83
CA ILE A 55 2.38 1.86 -11.67
C ILE A 55 1.09 2.60 -12.05
N LYS A 56 -0.03 1.91 -11.97
CA LYS A 56 -1.36 2.47 -12.27
C LYS A 56 -2.20 2.71 -11.03
N THR A 57 -1.88 2.00 -9.97
CA THR A 57 -2.64 2.03 -8.72
C THR A 57 -1.68 1.97 -7.54
N VAL A 58 -1.96 2.79 -6.54
CA VAL A 58 -1.33 2.71 -5.22
C VAL A 58 -2.41 2.43 -4.19
N VAL A 59 -2.18 1.48 -3.32
CA VAL A 59 -3.03 1.20 -2.16
C VAL A 59 -2.20 1.42 -0.92
N ILE A 60 -2.64 2.31 -0.05
CA ILE A 60 -2.00 2.56 1.25
C ILE A 60 -2.78 1.80 2.31
N SER A 61 -2.10 0.91 3.03
CA SER A 61 -2.71 0.16 4.12
C SER A 61 -3.21 1.08 5.23
N HIS A 62 -2.34 1.97 5.72
CA HIS A 62 -2.64 2.97 6.74
C HIS A 62 -1.64 4.15 6.66
N GLU A 63 -1.88 5.24 7.41
CA GLU A 63 -1.15 6.50 7.22
C GLU A 63 0.16 6.65 8.02
N HIS A 64 0.70 5.59 8.63
CA HIS A 64 2.00 5.67 9.29
C HIS A 64 3.12 5.98 8.30
N PHE A 65 4.15 6.68 8.79
CA PHE A 65 5.23 7.22 7.94
C PHE A 65 6.00 6.12 7.18
N ASP A 66 6.16 4.97 7.81
CA ASP A 66 6.85 3.81 7.25
C ASP A 66 6.05 3.05 6.17
N HIS A 67 4.81 3.47 5.91
CA HIS A 67 3.97 2.99 4.80
C HIS A 67 3.72 4.06 3.74
N THR A 68 3.93 5.33 4.08
CA THR A 68 3.61 6.48 3.21
C THR A 68 4.81 7.33 2.81
N GLY A 69 6.03 6.99 3.26
CA GLY A 69 7.22 7.81 3.03
C GLY A 69 7.56 8.02 1.56
N GLY A 70 7.48 6.97 0.74
CA GLY A 70 7.70 7.04 -0.71
C GLY A 70 6.51 7.56 -1.51
N LEU A 71 5.30 7.62 -0.93
CA LEU A 71 4.05 7.93 -1.65
C LEU A 71 4.12 9.24 -2.42
N TRP A 72 4.62 10.28 -1.79
CA TRP A 72 4.60 11.63 -2.36
C TRP A 72 5.47 11.76 -3.61
N GLU A 73 6.55 10.97 -3.68
CA GLU A 73 7.40 10.90 -4.86
C GLU A 73 6.73 10.09 -5.99
N VAL A 74 6.07 8.99 -5.63
CA VAL A 74 5.29 8.19 -6.58
C VAL A 74 4.18 9.04 -7.21
N LEU A 75 3.41 9.78 -6.41
CA LEU A 75 2.34 10.67 -6.89
C LEU A 75 2.85 11.80 -7.77
N ARG A 76 4.02 12.39 -7.41
CA ARG A 76 4.61 13.48 -8.20
C ARG A 76 5.01 13.04 -9.59
N ASN A 77 5.57 11.84 -9.69
CA ASN A 77 6.13 11.32 -10.95
C ASN A 77 5.12 10.52 -11.78
N ASN A 78 3.93 10.25 -11.26
CA ASN A 78 2.93 9.44 -11.95
C ASN A 78 1.52 10.06 -11.86
N PRO A 79 1.27 11.15 -12.56
CA PRO A 79 -0.03 11.81 -12.54
C PRO A 79 -1.14 10.92 -13.14
N GLY A 80 -2.32 10.97 -12.54
CA GLY A 80 -3.50 10.24 -13.02
C GLY A 80 -3.64 8.81 -12.48
N LEU A 81 -2.71 8.34 -11.63
CA LEU A 81 -2.87 7.03 -10.98
C LEU A 81 -4.07 7.02 -9.99
N ASN A 82 -4.57 5.84 -9.69
CA ASN A 82 -5.58 5.64 -8.65
C ASN A 82 -4.89 5.44 -7.30
N LEU A 83 -5.29 6.21 -6.30
CA LEU A 83 -4.80 6.10 -4.92
C LEU A 83 -5.93 5.67 -4.00
N TYR A 84 -5.83 4.46 -3.46
CA TYR A 84 -6.77 3.93 -2.47
C TYR A 84 -6.24 4.16 -1.06
N ILE A 85 -7.00 4.88 -0.25
CA ILE A 85 -6.69 5.19 1.15
C ILE A 85 -7.89 4.91 2.05
N CYS A 86 -7.68 4.63 3.32
CA CYS A 86 -8.77 4.48 4.27
C CYS A 86 -9.60 5.77 4.35
N ARG A 87 -10.93 5.65 4.35
CA ARG A 87 -11.86 6.79 4.47
C ARG A 87 -11.58 7.63 5.71
N ASP A 88 -11.28 6.97 6.82
CA ASP A 88 -11.09 7.61 8.10
C ASP A 88 -9.62 7.96 8.41
N SER A 89 -8.75 7.94 7.39
CA SER A 89 -7.43 8.57 7.45
C SER A 89 -7.55 10.06 7.82
N SER A 90 -6.51 10.63 8.39
CA SER A 90 -6.52 12.02 8.85
C SER A 90 -6.85 13.00 7.71
N ARG A 91 -7.52 14.09 8.07
CA ARG A 91 -7.85 15.14 7.10
C ARG A 91 -6.59 15.68 6.42
N GLY A 92 -5.52 15.91 7.18
CA GLY A 92 -4.27 16.42 6.63
C GLY A 92 -3.64 15.49 5.58
N PHE A 93 -3.67 14.17 5.81
CA PHE A 93 -3.20 13.19 4.85
C PHE A 93 -4.04 13.19 3.56
N LYS A 94 -5.37 13.20 3.69
CA LYS A 94 -6.29 13.24 2.55
C LYS A 94 -6.16 14.54 1.74
N ASP A 95 -6.07 15.68 2.40
CA ASP A 95 -5.93 16.98 1.73
C ASP A 95 -4.59 17.06 0.98
N LYS A 96 -3.51 16.53 1.58
CA LYS A 96 -2.21 16.41 0.91
C LYS A 96 -2.29 15.48 -0.31
N ALA A 97 -2.93 14.32 -0.19
CA ALA A 97 -3.10 13.39 -1.31
C ALA A 97 -3.86 14.04 -2.48
N ARG A 98 -4.94 14.75 -2.19
CA ARG A 98 -5.75 15.47 -3.19
C ARG A 98 -5.01 16.63 -3.88
N SER A 99 -3.94 17.16 -3.26
CA SER A 99 -3.11 18.20 -3.89
C SER A 99 -2.26 17.67 -5.05
N TYR A 100 -2.13 16.35 -5.19
CA TYR A 100 -1.47 15.70 -6.31
C TYR A 100 -2.48 15.39 -7.41
N ARG A 101 -2.00 15.25 -8.65
CA ARG A 101 -2.85 14.90 -9.81
C ARG A 101 -3.14 13.40 -9.87
N CYS A 102 -3.82 12.87 -8.84
CA CYS A 102 -4.22 11.47 -8.75
C CYS A 102 -5.71 11.34 -8.44
N ASN A 103 -6.28 10.16 -8.72
CA ASN A 103 -7.67 9.84 -8.40
C ASN A 103 -7.71 9.22 -7.00
N VAL A 104 -8.11 9.99 -6.00
CA VAL A 104 -8.20 9.50 -4.61
C VAL A 104 -9.52 8.75 -4.41
N VAL A 105 -9.42 7.48 -4.04
CA VAL A 105 -10.53 6.60 -3.66
C VAL A 105 -10.49 6.37 -2.15
N GLU A 106 -11.51 6.85 -1.45
CA GLU A 106 -11.65 6.66 -0.01
C GLU A 106 -12.37 5.35 0.29
N VAL A 107 -11.64 4.41 0.84
CA VAL A 107 -12.10 3.04 1.12
C VAL A 107 -12.80 3.00 2.47
N GLY A 108 -14.11 2.68 2.46
CA GLY A 108 -14.89 2.43 3.68
C GLY A 108 -14.77 0.98 4.14
N ALA A 109 -15.75 0.51 4.93
CA ALA A 109 -15.73 -0.82 5.54
C ALA A 109 -15.98 -1.98 4.55
N SER A 110 -16.43 -1.70 3.34
CA SER A 110 -16.77 -2.75 2.35
C SER A 110 -15.56 -3.16 1.52
N PHE A 111 -15.54 -4.40 1.07
CA PHE A 111 -14.64 -4.85 0.02
C PHE A 111 -14.82 -4.00 -1.24
N ILE A 112 -13.72 -3.61 -1.86
CA ILE A 112 -13.71 -2.86 -3.13
C ILE A 112 -12.78 -3.57 -4.11
N PRO A 113 -13.20 -3.86 -5.35
CA PRO A 113 -12.31 -4.37 -6.37
C PRO A 113 -11.27 -3.30 -6.77
N ILE A 114 -10.03 -3.70 -6.85
CA ILE A 114 -8.89 -2.90 -7.33
C ILE A 114 -8.60 -3.24 -8.80
N ALA A 115 -8.63 -4.53 -9.12
CA ALA A 115 -8.43 -5.10 -10.45
C ALA A 115 -9.06 -6.50 -10.48
N ASP A 116 -8.96 -7.19 -11.62
CA ASP A 116 -9.41 -8.57 -11.73
C ASP A 116 -8.72 -9.43 -10.65
N SER A 117 -9.53 -10.15 -9.86
CA SER A 117 -9.06 -11.02 -8.76
C SER A 117 -8.25 -10.32 -7.66
N ILE A 118 -8.29 -8.98 -7.57
CA ILE A 118 -7.60 -8.19 -6.54
C ILE A 118 -8.59 -7.25 -5.88
N TYR A 119 -8.71 -7.34 -4.55
CA TYR A 119 -9.67 -6.57 -3.75
C TYR A 119 -8.95 -5.94 -2.55
N THR A 120 -9.53 -4.87 -1.99
CA THR A 120 -9.20 -4.44 -0.61
C THR A 120 -10.22 -5.04 0.36
N THR A 121 -9.78 -5.39 1.57
CA THR A 121 -10.67 -5.84 2.66
C THR A 121 -11.69 -4.80 3.09
N GLY A 122 -11.57 -3.59 2.56
CA GLY A 122 -12.18 -2.44 3.19
C GLY A 122 -11.39 -2.01 4.44
N GLN A 123 -11.71 -0.84 4.92
CA GLN A 123 -11.15 -0.29 6.14
C GLN A 123 -11.58 -1.13 7.36
N MET A 124 -10.61 -1.53 8.16
CA MET A 124 -10.78 -2.11 9.48
C MET A 124 -10.18 -1.16 10.52
N GLU A 125 -10.69 -1.18 11.73
CA GLU A 125 -10.24 -0.28 12.78
C GLU A 125 -9.74 -1.01 14.02
N MET A 126 -8.79 -0.39 14.71
CA MET A 126 -8.32 -0.81 16.03
C MET A 126 -8.14 0.42 16.92
N MET A 127 -8.53 0.28 18.17
CA MET A 127 -8.21 1.26 19.22
C MET A 127 -6.80 1.00 19.75
N HIS A 128 -5.95 2.01 19.71
CA HIS A 128 -4.59 1.96 20.25
C HIS A 128 -4.35 3.13 21.22
N GLY A 129 -4.28 2.82 22.51
CA GLY A 129 -4.19 3.87 23.53
C GLY A 129 -5.39 4.81 23.46
N PHE A 130 -5.15 6.10 23.26
CA PHE A 130 -6.20 7.12 23.11
C PHE A 130 -6.54 7.43 21.66
N GLY A 131 -5.97 6.71 20.69
CA GLY A 131 -6.16 6.92 19.27
C GLY A 131 -6.84 5.73 18.58
N ARG A 132 -7.34 6.00 17.37
CA ARG A 132 -7.88 5.01 16.46
C ARG A 132 -6.95 4.87 15.26
N ILE A 133 -6.58 3.65 14.93
CA ILE A 133 -5.86 3.32 13.70
C ILE A 133 -6.84 2.64 12.76
N VAL A 134 -6.83 3.05 11.49
CA VAL A 134 -7.58 2.40 10.42
C VAL A 134 -6.59 1.82 9.43
N GLU A 135 -6.82 0.57 9.04
CA GLU A 135 -5.97 -0.16 8.11
C GLU A 135 -6.80 -0.99 7.16
N GLN A 136 -6.35 -1.12 5.91
CA GLN A 136 -6.87 -2.03 4.90
C GLN A 136 -5.77 -2.98 4.44
N SER A 137 -6.18 -4.16 3.99
CA SER A 137 -5.30 -5.17 3.39
C SER A 137 -5.74 -5.47 1.97
N LEU A 138 -4.89 -6.09 1.16
CA LEU A 138 -5.31 -6.64 -0.13
C LEU A 138 -5.66 -8.12 0.00
N VAL A 139 -6.62 -8.54 -0.80
CA VAL A 139 -7.01 -9.92 -1.00
C VAL A 139 -6.79 -10.25 -2.47
N LEU A 140 -5.97 -11.24 -2.72
CA LEU A 140 -5.64 -11.73 -4.05
C LEU A 140 -6.30 -13.10 -4.22
N ASP A 141 -7.27 -13.20 -5.13
CA ASP A 141 -7.92 -14.44 -5.48
C ASP A 141 -7.07 -15.17 -6.53
N THR A 142 -6.52 -16.32 -6.16
CA THR A 142 -5.57 -17.07 -6.99
C THR A 142 -6.02 -18.50 -7.16
N ASP A 143 -5.49 -19.20 -8.15
CA ASP A 143 -5.80 -20.62 -8.41
C ASP A 143 -5.49 -21.53 -7.19
N ASN A 144 -4.65 -21.05 -6.27
CA ASN A 144 -4.27 -21.76 -5.04
C ASN A 144 -5.05 -21.30 -3.79
N GLY A 145 -6.08 -20.48 -3.97
CA GLY A 145 -6.88 -19.88 -2.90
C GLY A 145 -6.55 -18.41 -2.65
N LEU A 146 -7.09 -17.88 -1.57
CA LEU A 146 -6.95 -16.46 -1.21
C LEU A 146 -5.59 -16.18 -0.57
N THR A 147 -4.93 -15.15 -1.06
CA THR A 147 -3.69 -14.60 -0.45
C THR A 147 -3.99 -13.23 0.11
N ILE A 148 -3.65 -13.00 1.37
CA ILE A 148 -3.84 -11.70 2.03
C ILE A 148 -2.49 -10.99 2.13
N VAL A 149 -2.43 -9.73 1.69
CA VAL A 149 -1.26 -8.85 1.82
C VAL A 149 -1.61 -7.74 2.80
N THR A 150 -0.90 -7.67 3.92
CA THR A 150 -1.16 -6.70 5.00
C THR A 150 -0.04 -5.68 5.10
N GLY A 151 -0.34 -4.52 5.69
CA GLY A 151 0.66 -3.60 6.24
C GLY A 151 1.16 -4.10 7.60
N CYS A 152 0.88 -3.34 8.67
CA CYS A 152 1.25 -3.73 10.04
C CYS A 152 0.29 -4.72 10.71
N ALA A 153 -0.86 -5.00 10.09
CA ALA A 153 -1.93 -5.80 10.68
C ALA A 153 -2.42 -5.27 12.04
N HIS A 154 -2.54 -3.95 12.20
CA HIS A 154 -3.03 -3.32 13.43
C HIS A 154 -4.38 -3.87 13.91
N PRO A 155 -5.36 -4.17 13.03
CA PRO A 155 -6.61 -4.79 13.47
C PRO A 155 -6.46 -6.19 14.09
N GLY A 156 -5.26 -6.78 13.97
CA GLY A 156 -4.96 -8.16 14.35
C GLY A 156 -5.10 -9.12 13.19
N ILE A 157 -4.09 -9.96 12.97
CA ILE A 157 -4.05 -10.88 11.82
C ILE A 157 -5.24 -11.84 11.81
N ILE A 158 -5.70 -12.29 12.97
CA ILE A 158 -6.88 -13.18 13.06
C ILE A 158 -8.12 -12.47 12.53
N ASN A 159 -8.37 -11.22 12.99
CA ASN A 159 -9.52 -10.45 12.54
C ASN A 159 -9.48 -10.15 11.03
N ILE A 160 -8.27 -9.95 10.47
CA ILE A 160 -8.10 -9.75 9.03
C ILE A 160 -8.44 -11.03 8.26
N VAL A 161 -7.99 -12.20 8.74
CA VAL A 161 -8.29 -13.49 8.12
C VAL A 161 -9.78 -13.81 8.21
N GLU A 162 -10.41 -13.59 9.37
CA GLU A 162 -11.86 -13.80 9.56
C GLU A 162 -12.72 -12.83 8.72
N ARG A 163 -12.16 -11.70 8.32
CA ARG A 163 -12.80 -10.72 7.45
C ARG A 163 -12.87 -11.19 6.00
N VAL A 164 -11.92 -12.01 5.55
CA VAL A 164 -11.75 -12.52 4.19
C VAL A 164 -12.44 -13.87 3.97
#